data_23846445e4d18dd40c42c849bdeee423
#
_entry.id   23846445e4d18dd40c42c849bdeee423
#
_cell.length_a   1.000
_cell.length_b   1.000
_cell.length_c   1.000
_cell.angle_alpha   90.00
_cell.angle_beta   90.00
_cell.angle_gamma   90.00
#
_symmetry.space_group_name_H-M   'P 1'
#
loop_
_entity.id
_entity.type
_entity.pdbx_description
1 polymer ?
#
loop_
_entity_poly.entity_id
_entity_poly.type
_entity_poly.pdbx_seq_one_letter_code
_entity_poly.pdbx_strand_id
1 'polypeptide(L)'
;MKIIRYQDAAGQISYGSELRDGTILRIEGDIFGTHRVTEDKVKVAKLLAPIVPTQILGVGLNYRHHAQESGMKVPEVPVLFVKGLNTVQNPGDPILLPTHLASHEVDYECELAVVIGRACKNVKRAQALDYVLGLTCANDVSARDWQIKRGGGQWCRGKFFDTFCPLGPRLVTLDEVPGPNLLKIATHLNGETVQDWTTSDMIFDVPTLIEFLSGSTTLLPGTVILTGTPHGVGMAAKPTPRWLRPGDEVAIEIEGIGVLSNPVQLEPA
;
A
#
# COMPACT_ATOMS: atom_id res chain seq x y z
N MET A 1 -1.54 15.82 -9.41
CA MET A 1 -2.88 15.94 -8.77
C MET A 1 -2.93 15.03 -7.54
N LYS A 2 -3.65 15.45 -6.47
CA LYS A 2 -3.91 14.61 -5.29
C LYS A 2 -5.37 14.19 -5.30
N ILE A 3 -5.65 12.90 -5.50
CA ILE A 3 -6.99 12.34 -5.64
C ILE A 3 -7.37 11.63 -4.35
N ILE A 4 -8.52 11.95 -3.79
CA ILE A 4 -9.12 11.22 -2.69
C ILE A 4 -10.40 10.52 -3.15
N ARG A 5 -10.71 9.39 -2.55
CA ARG A 5 -12.02 8.76 -2.60
C ARG A 5 -12.68 8.94 -1.25
N TYR A 6 -13.91 9.44 -1.24
CA TYR A 6 -14.57 9.83 0.01
C TYR A 6 -16.05 9.49 0.00
N GLN A 7 -16.59 9.40 1.21
CA GLN A 7 -18.02 9.36 1.47
C GLN A 7 -18.45 10.70 2.04
N ASP A 8 -19.55 11.25 1.54
CA ASP A 8 -20.17 12.47 2.08
C ASP A 8 -21.13 12.15 3.23
N ALA A 9 -21.76 13.19 3.82
CA ALA A 9 -22.70 13.04 4.93
C ALA A 9 -23.99 12.30 4.53
N ALA A 10 -24.32 12.20 3.23
CA ALA A 10 -25.45 11.43 2.74
C ALA A 10 -25.09 9.97 2.42
N GLY A 11 -23.83 9.58 2.62
CA GLY A 11 -23.34 8.24 2.33
C GLY A 11 -22.93 8.04 0.87
N GLN A 12 -22.97 9.07 0.03
CA GLN A 12 -22.57 8.97 -1.37
C GLN A 12 -21.05 8.92 -1.49
N ILE A 13 -20.55 7.97 -2.31
CA ILE A 13 -19.12 7.81 -2.58
C ILE A 13 -18.78 8.53 -3.87
N SER A 14 -17.71 9.34 -3.83
CA SER A 14 -17.23 10.15 -4.94
C SER A 14 -15.71 10.31 -4.89
N TYR A 15 -15.13 10.86 -5.95
CA TYR A 15 -13.74 11.29 -6.01
C TYR A 15 -13.62 12.80 -5.88
N GLY A 16 -12.51 13.26 -5.31
CA GLY A 16 -12.18 14.67 -5.18
C GLY A 16 -10.70 14.94 -5.41
N SER A 17 -10.42 16.13 -5.92
CA SER A 17 -9.06 16.66 -6.03
C SER A 17 -8.78 17.54 -4.82
N GLU A 18 -7.75 17.17 -4.04
CA GLU A 18 -7.32 17.94 -2.89
C GLU A 18 -6.31 19.00 -3.32
N LEU A 19 -6.63 20.26 -3.05
CA LEU A 19 -5.77 21.42 -3.31
C LEU A 19 -4.76 21.62 -2.17
N ARG A 20 -3.76 22.49 -2.39
CA ARG A 20 -2.70 22.78 -1.39
C ARG A 20 -3.22 23.38 -0.09
N ASP A 21 -4.35 24.07 -0.13
CA ASP A 21 -5.00 24.69 1.04
C ASP A 21 -5.94 23.72 1.79
N GLY A 22 -5.99 22.44 1.36
CA GLY A 22 -6.89 21.44 1.91
C GLY A 22 -8.31 21.48 1.36
N THR A 23 -8.64 22.41 0.48
CA THR A 23 -9.93 22.43 -0.22
C THR A 23 -10.04 21.20 -1.12
N ILE A 24 -11.22 20.56 -1.11
CA ILE A 24 -11.47 19.40 -1.96
C ILE A 24 -12.53 19.80 -2.99
N LEU A 25 -12.17 19.64 -4.25
CA LEU A 25 -13.05 19.87 -5.40
C LEU A 25 -13.52 18.53 -5.96
N ARG A 26 -14.81 18.44 -6.31
CA ARG A 26 -15.39 17.22 -6.89
C ARG A 26 -14.70 16.86 -8.20
N ILE A 27 -14.45 15.56 -8.39
CA ILE A 27 -14.07 14.99 -9.69
C ILE A 27 -15.32 14.34 -10.29
N GLU A 28 -15.64 14.68 -11.52
CA GLU A 28 -16.67 14.04 -12.34
C GLU A 28 -16.04 13.20 -13.43
N GLY A 29 -16.67 12.06 -13.74
CA GLY A 29 -16.18 11.11 -14.72
C GLY A 29 -15.40 9.96 -14.08
N ASP A 30 -14.58 9.29 -14.89
CA ASP A 30 -13.81 8.10 -14.49
C ASP A 30 -12.34 8.46 -14.31
N ILE A 31 -11.79 8.26 -13.09
CA ILE A 31 -10.38 8.55 -12.82
C ILE A 31 -9.41 7.68 -13.64
N PHE A 32 -9.85 6.55 -14.15
CA PHE A 32 -9.10 5.69 -15.08
C PHE A 32 -9.32 6.05 -16.56
N GLY A 33 -10.17 7.01 -16.83
CA GLY A 33 -10.54 7.46 -18.17
C GLY A 33 -10.68 8.97 -18.25
N THR A 34 -11.75 9.43 -18.89
CA THR A 34 -12.02 10.86 -19.01
C THR A 34 -12.67 11.38 -17.73
N HIS A 35 -12.04 12.34 -17.11
CA HIS A 35 -12.55 13.02 -15.92
C HIS A 35 -12.20 14.51 -15.94
N ARG A 36 -12.89 15.28 -15.12
CA ARG A 36 -12.61 16.70 -14.89
C ARG A 36 -12.74 17.05 -13.41
N VAL A 37 -11.93 17.97 -12.96
CA VAL A 37 -12.10 18.62 -11.66
C VAL A 37 -13.11 19.75 -11.85
N THR A 38 -14.16 19.78 -11.04
CA THR A 38 -15.18 20.83 -11.06
C THR A 38 -14.80 21.97 -10.11
N GLU A 39 -15.62 23.02 -10.03
CA GLU A 39 -15.49 24.08 -9.02
C GLU A 39 -16.25 23.75 -7.71
N ASP A 40 -16.95 22.64 -7.67
CA ASP A 40 -17.78 22.24 -6.53
C ASP A 40 -16.90 21.81 -5.35
N LYS A 41 -16.92 22.60 -4.28
CA LYS A 41 -16.30 22.25 -3.01
C LYS A 41 -17.11 21.16 -2.30
N VAL A 42 -16.45 20.12 -1.83
CA VAL A 42 -17.10 19.00 -1.14
C VAL A 42 -16.67 18.91 0.32
N LYS A 43 -17.57 18.39 1.15
CA LYS A 43 -17.27 18.04 2.54
C LYS A 43 -17.11 16.53 2.67
N VAL A 44 -15.97 16.12 3.16
CA VAL A 44 -15.64 14.71 3.41
C VAL A 44 -16.14 14.31 4.78
N ALA A 45 -17.04 13.34 4.85
CA ALA A 45 -17.45 12.72 6.11
C ALA A 45 -16.50 11.56 6.48
N LYS A 46 -16.03 10.80 5.46
CA LYS A 46 -15.09 9.69 5.63
C LYS A 46 -14.16 9.57 4.43
N LEU A 47 -12.86 9.42 4.69
CA LEU A 47 -11.90 9.01 3.67
C LEU A 47 -12.01 7.51 3.43
N LEU A 48 -11.91 7.11 2.19
CA LEU A 48 -11.88 5.70 1.77
C LEU A 48 -10.55 5.38 1.12
N ALA A 49 -10.22 4.10 0.99
CA ALA A 49 -9.11 3.67 0.16
C ALA A 49 -9.23 4.36 -1.21
N PRO A 50 -8.17 5.01 -1.72
CA PRO A 50 -8.26 5.96 -2.84
C PRO A 50 -8.73 5.33 -4.14
N ILE A 51 -8.69 4.01 -4.24
CA ILE A 51 -9.26 3.23 -5.34
C ILE A 51 -9.92 1.97 -4.81
N VAL A 52 -10.74 1.34 -5.64
CA VAL A 52 -11.15 -0.07 -5.49
C VAL A 52 -10.25 -0.89 -6.39
N PRO A 53 -9.30 -1.67 -5.85
CA PRO A 53 -8.37 -2.42 -6.67
C PRO A 53 -9.05 -3.46 -7.54
N THR A 54 -8.51 -3.72 -8.74
CA THR A 54 -8.87 -4.87 -9.58
C THR A 54 -7.98 -6.08 -9.29
N GLN A 55 -6.75 -5.82 -8.87
CA GLN A 55 -5.75 -6.80 -8.44
C GLN A 55 -4.85 -6.16 -7.38
N ILE A 56 -4.30 -6.96 -6.47
CA ILE A 56 -3.26 -6.54 -5.54
C ILE A 56 -2.09 -7.50 -5.67
N LEU A 57 -1.00 -7.02 -6.22
CA LEU A 57 0.24 -7.76 -6.46
C LEU A 57 1.29 -7.25 -5.48
N GLY A 58 1.81 -8.12 -4.62
CA GLY A 58 2.86 -7.77 -3.69
C GLY A 58 4.22 -8.31 -4.15
N VAL A 59 5.27 -7.55 -3.88
CA VAL A 59 6.65 -7.94 -4.19
C VAL A 59 7.43 -8.07 -2.90
N GLY A 60 7.82 -9.31 -2.56
CA GLY A 60 8.61 -9.59 -1.37
C GLY A 60 10.09 -9.35 -1.56
N LEU A 61 10.76 -9.01 -0.44
CA LEU A 61 12.20 -8.81 -0.32
C LEU A 61 12.77 -7.83 -1.37
N ASN A 62 12.15 -6.67 -1.48
CA ASN A 62 12.55 -5.69 -2.50
C ASN A 62 13.40 -4.52 -1.99
N TYR A 63 13.91 -4.58 -0.74
CA TYR A 63 14.83 -3.58 -0.21
C TYR A 63 16.13 -4.26 0.26
N ARG A 64 17.29 -3.67 -0.10
CA ARG A 64 18.62 -4.25 0.20
C ARG A 64 18.86 -4.38 1.69
N HIS A 65 18.53 -3.34 2.46
CA HIS A 65 18.72 -3.35 3.91
C HIS A 65 17.76 -4.33 4.60
N HIS A 66 16.54 -4.52 4.08
CA HIS A 66 15.62 -5.54 4.60
C HIS A 66 16.12 -6.97 4.30
N ALA A 67 16.73 -7.19 3.13
CA ALA A 67 17.37 -8.47 2.82
C ALA A 67 18.53 -8.78 3.79
N GLN A 68 19.35 -7.77 4.14
CA GLN A 68 20.42 -7.91 5.12
C GLN A 68 19.88 -8.18 6.53
N GLU A 69 18.84 -7.44 6.96
CA GLU A 69 18.19 -7.59 8.26
C GLU A 69 17.62 -9.01 8.46
N SER A 70 16.95 -9.54 7.44
CA SER A 70 16.33 -10.88 7.45
C SER A 70 17.31 -12.01 7.21
N GLY A 71 18.58 -11.72 6.86
CA GLY A 71 19.58 -12.72 6.49
C GLY A 71 19.25 -13.49 5.19
N MET A 72 18.33 -12.97 4.38
CA MET A 72 17.92 -13.62 3.13
C MET A 72 18.81 -13.19 1.96
N LYS A 73 19.04 -14.12 1.04
CA LYS A 73 19.73 -13.82 -0.22
C LYS A 73 18.88 -12.83 -1.06
N VAL A 74 19.54 -11.81 -1.60
CA VAL A 74 18.92 -10.90 -2.57
C VAL A 74 18.37 -11.72 -3.76
N PRO A 75 17.08 -11.60 -4.10
CA PRO A 75 16.49 -12.39 -5.18
C PRO A 75 17.01 -11.94 -6.56
N GLU A 76 17.07 -12.87 -7.51
CA GLU A 76 17.49 -12.59 -8.88
C GLU A 76 16.36 -11.96 -9.72
N VAL A 77 15.10 -12.22 -9.33
CA VAL A 77 13.86 -11.69 -9.92
C VAL A 77 12.88 -11.30 -8.83
N PRO A 78 11.93 -10.39 -9.09
CA PRO A 78 10.89 -10.04 -8.12
C PRO A 78 10.12 -11.26 -7.62
N VAL A 79 9.99 -11.41 -6.30
CA VAL A 79 9.22 -12.50 -5.68
C VAL A 79 7.77 -12.05 -5.55
N LEU A 80 6.93 -12.54 -6.45
CA LEU A 80 5.51 -12.17 -6.51
C LEU A 80 4.67 -12.97 -5.52
N PHE A 81 3.79 -12.26 -4.79
CA PHE A 81 2.66 -12.82 -4.08
C PHE A 81 1.40 -11.99 -4.36
N VAL A 82 0.24 -12.47 -3.95
CA VAL A 82 -1.04 -11.78 -4.15
C VAL A 82 -1.74 -11.55 -2.81
N LYS A 83 -2.50 -10.46 -2.73
CA LYS A 83 -3.47 -10.19 -1.66
C LYS A 83 -4.88 -10.20 -2.23
N GLY A 84 -5.86 -10.66 -1.45
CA GLY A 84 -7.26 -10.60 -1.84
C GLY A 84 -7.82 -9.19 -1.76
N LEU A 85 -8.87 -8.92 -2.52
CA LEU A 85 -9.55 -7.61 -2.48
C LEU A 85 -10.25 -7.36 -1.14
N ASN A 86 -10.58 -8.42 -0.39
CA ASN A 86 -11.11 -8.38 0.99
C ASN A 86 -10.10 -7.76 1.99
N THR A 87 -8.81 -7.73 1.65
CA THR A 87 -7.78 -7.19 2.54
C THR A 87 -7.75 -5.67 2.58
N VAL A 88 -8.38 -5.00 1.60
CA VAL A 88 -8.37 -3.53 1.51
C VAL A 88 -9.04 -2.92 2.73
N GLN A 89 -8.34 -1.93 3.34
CA GLN A 89 -8.87 -1.18 4.46
C GLN A 89 -8.75 0.33 4.20
N ASN A 90 -9.72 1.09 4.70
CA ASN A 90 -9.75 2.54 4.54
C ASN A 90 -8.84 3.23 5.57
N PRO A 91 -8.38 4.46 5.29
CA PRO A 91 -7.74 5.30 6.29
C PRO A 91 -8.65 5.48 7.52
N GLY A 92 -8.07 5.32 8.71
CA GLY A 92 -8.77 5.45 10.00
C GLY A 92 -9.65 4.26 10.42
N ASP A 93 -9.95 3.32 9.52
CA ASP A 93 -10.66 2.09 9.89
C ASP A 93 -9.69 1.07 10.52
N PRO A 94 -10.15 0.19 11.44
CA PRO A 94 -9.27 -0.69 12.19
C PRO A 94 -8.66 -1.81 11.32
N ILE A 95 -7.39 -2.13 11.60
CA ILE A 95 -6.78 -3.41 11.23
C ILE A 95 -7.28 -4.44 12.22
N LEU A 96 -7.91 -5.51 11.73
CA LEU A 96 -8.50 -6.56 12.56
C LEU A 96 -7.54 -7.73 12.73
N LEU A 97 -7.09 -7.96 13.96
CA LEU A 97 -6.29 -9.14 14.29
C LEU A 97 -7.18 -10.38 14.30
N PRO A 98 -6.86 -11.41 13.50
CA PRO A 98 -7.74 -12.57 13.35
C PRO A 98 -7.79 -13.40 14.64
N THR A 99 -9.01 -13.74 15.08
CA THR A 99 -9.28 -14.51 16.28
C THR A 99 -9.79 -15.91 15.98
N HIS A 100 -10.57 -16.08 14.93
CA HIS A 100 -11.12 -17.39 14.54
C HIS A 100 -10.02 -18.28 13.93
N LEU A 101 -9.26 -17.79 12.97
CA LEU A 101 -8.03 -18.41 12.49
C LEU A 101 -6.84 -17.61 13.05
N ALA A 102 -6.64 -17.75 14.35
CA ALA A 102 -5.79 -16.87 15.13
C ALA A 102 -4.35 -16.74 14.58
N SER A 103 -3.84 -15.50 14.62
CA SER A 103 -2.43 -15.19 14.47
C SER A 103 -1.94 -14.41 15.70
N HIS A 104 -0.76 -14.75 16.18
CA HIS A 104 -0.10 -14.06 17.29
C HIS A 104 1.18 -13.31 16.83
N GLU A 105 1.43 -13.29 15.52
CA GLU A 105 2.62 -12.71 14.91
C GLU A 105 2.22 -11.76 13.77
N VAL A 106 1.24 -10.87 14.04
CA VAL A 106 0.81 -9.87 13.06
C VAL A 106 1.79 -8.71 13.07
N ASP A 107 2.31 -8.38 11.89
CA ASP A 107 3.37 -7.42 11.66
C ASP A 107 2.92 -6.32 10.68
N TYR A 108 3.59 -5.17 10.73
CA TYR A 108 3.42 -4.04 9.82
C TYR A 108 4.51 -4.04 8.74
N GLU A 109 4.17 -3.55 7.57
CA GLU A 109 5.10 -3.32 6.45
C GLU A 109 4.72 -2.04 5.71
N CYS A 110 5.51 -0.96 5.91
CA CYS A 110 5.37 0.28 5.14
C CYS A 110 5.75 0.02 3.69
N GLU A 111 4.83 0.30 2.76
CA GLU A 111 5.09 0.11 1.34
C GLU A 111 4.59 1.28 0.49
N LEU A 112 5.37 1.63 -0.52
CA LEU A 112 4.87 2.43 -1.63
C LEU A 112 3.96 1.54 -2.47
N ALA A 113 2.72 1.97 -2.69
CA ALA A 113 1.79 1.32 -3.60
C ALA A 113 1.71 2.09 -4.92
N VAL A 114 1.89 1.37 -6.03
CA VAL A 114 1.79 1.90 -7.40
C VAL A 114 0.47 1.45 -8.00
N VAL A 115 -0.32 2.40 -8.52
CA VAL A 115 -1.62 2.11 -9.14
C VAL A 115 -1.51 2.19 -10.65
N ILE A 116 -1.84 1.11 -11.34
CA ILE A 116 -1.89 1.05 -12.82
C ILE A 116 -3.14 1.78 -13.32
N GLY A 117 -2.96 2.74 -14.22
CA GLY A 117 -4.03 3.59 -14.74
C GLY A 117 -4.68 3.07 -16.02
N ARG A 118 -3.99 2.30 -16.82
CA ARG A 118 -4.49 1.72 -18.07
C ARG A 118 -3.97 0.30 -18.29
N ALA A 119 -4.76 -0.54 -18.94
CA ALA A 119 -4.37 -1.92 -19.22
C ALA A 119 -3.03 -1.97 -19.96
N CYS A 120 -2.14 -2.86 -19.50
CA CYS A 120 -0.83 -3.03 -20.13
C CYS A 120 -0.37 -4.48 -20.08
N LYS A 121 0.45 -4.85 -21.08
CA LYS A 121 1.06 -6.18 -21.20
C LYS A 121 2.37 -6.04 -21.95
N ASN A 122 3.42 -6.77 -21.54
CA ASN A 122 4.75 -6.76 -22.15
C ASN A 122 5.34 -5.33 -22.24
N VAL A 123 5.13 -4.53 -21.21
CA VAL A 123 5.62 -3.15 -21.12
C VAL A 123 7.13 -3.15 -20.96
N LYS A 124 7.82 -2.29 -21.71
CA LYS A 124 9.25 -2.08 -21.52
C LYS A 124 9.51 -1.10 -20.39
N ARG A 125 10.59 -1.32 -19.63
CA ARG A 125 10.99 -0.48 -18.50
C ARG A 125 10.95 1.02 -18.81
N ALA A 126 11.41 1.42 -20.00
CA ALA A 126 11.44 2.83 -20.40
C ALA A 126 10.05 3.48 -20.56
N GLN A 127 9.00 2.68 -20.72
CA GLN A 127 7.60 3.14 -20.90
C GLN A 127 6.73 2.84 -19.69
N ALA A 128 7.29 2.21 -18.66
CA ALA A 128 6.51 1.66 -17.53
C ALA A 128 5.70 2.73 -16.80
N LEU A 129 6.29 3.90 -16.55
CA LEU A 129 5.63 4.98 -15.82
C LEU A 129 4.47 5.62 -16.59
N ASP A 130 4.39 5.46 -17.92
CA ASP A 130 3.26 5.94 -18.74
C ASP A 130 1.96 5.19 -18.42
N TYR A 131 2.03 4.06 -17.74
CA TYR A 131 0.89 3.24 -17.34
C TYR A 131 0.46 3.46 -15.89
N VAL A 132 1.18 4.29 -15.13
CA VAL A 132 0.90 4.58 -13.73
C VAL A 132 -0.10 5.71 -13.61
N LEU A 133 -1.21 5.48 -12.89
CA LEU A 133 -2.16 6.51 -12.51
C LEU A 133 -1.60 7.38 -11.39
N GLY A 134 -0.98 6.76 -10.40
CA GLY A 134 -0.42 7.46 -9.25
C GLY A 134 0.11 6.49 -8.20
N LEU A 135 0.50 7.08 -7.08
CA LEU A 135 1.13 6.44 -5.92
C LEU A 135 0.29 6.65 -4.68
N THR A 136 0.30 5.69 -3.75
CA THR A 136 -0.35 5.83 -2.44
C THR A 136 0.46 5.09 -1.37
N CYS A 137 0.19 5.37 -0.09
CA CYS A 137 0.73 4.56 0.99
C CYS A 137 -0.03 3.25 1.10
N ALA A 138 0.67 2.20 1.48
CA ALA A 138 0.10 0.92 1.87
C ALA A 138 0.75 0.38 3.15
N ASN A 139 -0.03 -0.38 3.92
CA ASN A 139 0.50 -1.25 4.96
C ASN A 139 0.25 -2.71 4.53
N ASP A 140 1.31 -3.43 4.16
CA ASP A 140 1.20 -4.85 3.81
C ASP A 140 1.22 -5.70 5.08
N VAL A 141 0.14 -5.60 5.86
CA VAL A 141 -0.02 -6.32 7.13
C VAL A 141 0.16 -7.82 6.91
N SER A 142 0.97 -8.44 7.79
CA SER A 142 1.48 -9.79 7.60
C SER A 142 1.36 -10.63 8.88
N ALA A 143 0.62 -11.73 8.84
CA ALA A 143 0.62 -12.75 9.87
C ALA A 143 1.81 -13.69 9.65
N ARG A 144 2.93 -13.45 10.33
CA ARG A 144 4.21 -14.14 10.07
C ARG A 144 4.16 -15.65 10.35
N ASP A 145 3.40 -16.06 11.35
CA ASP A 145 3.18 -17.48 11.65
C ASP A 145 2.48 -18.21 10.49
N TRP A 146 1.52 -17.57 9.83
CA TRP A 146 0.86 -18.09 8.64
C TRP A 146 1.68 -17.93 7.37
N GLN A 147 2.44 -16.85 7.25
CA GLN A 147 3.30 -16.59 6.09
C GLN A 147 4.47 -17.57 6.02
N ILE A 148 5.17 -17.81 7.15
CA ILE A 148 6.47 -18.49 7.16
C ILE A 148 6.34 -19.92 7.70
N LYS A 149 5.61 -20.10 8.82
CA LYS A 149 5.65 -21.37 9.57
C LYS A 149 4.59 -22.37 9.11
N ARG A 150 3.40 -21.90 8.71
CA ARG A 150 2.23 -22.73 8.43
C ARG A 150 1.85 -22.79 6.96
N GLY A 151 2.33 -21.89 6.12
CA GLY A 151 1.92 -21.71 4.73
C GLY A 151 2.58 -22.68 3.74
N GLY A 152 3.41 -23.64 4.16
CA GLY A 152 4.09 -24.56 3.24
C GLY A 152 5.00 -23.86 2.24
N GLY A 153 5.55 -22.69 2.59
CA GLY A 153 6.37 -21.85 1.71
C GLY A 153 5.56 -20.84 0.87
N GLN A 154 4.22 -20.87 0.92
CA GLN A 154 3.36 -19.90 0.26
C GLN A 154 3.00 -18.76 1.21
N TRP A 155 3.37 -17.54 0.85
CA TRP A 155 3.18 -16.36 1.70
C TRP A 155 1.73 -15.87 1.76
N CYS A 156 0.95 -16.17 0.73
CA CYS A 156 -0.36 -15.58 0.51
C CYS A 156 -1.30 -15.70 1.72
N ARG A 157 -1.33 -16.87 2.41
CA ARG A 157 -2.26 -17.04 3.54
C ARG A 157 -2.00 -16.05 4.67
N GLY A 158 -0.75 -15.74 4.97
CA GLY A 158 -0.37 -14.74 5.97
C GLY A 158 -0.68 -13.29 5.56
N LYS A 159 -0.96 -13.06 4.28
CA LYS A 159 -1.21 -11.75 3.65
C LYS A 159 -2.69 -11.53 3.27
N PHE A 160 -3.59 -12.49 3.57
CA PHE A 160 -4.92 -12.58 2.97
C PHE A 160 -6.08 -12.40 3.96
N PHE A 161 -5.78 -12.06 5.22
CA PHE A 161 -6.81 -11.75 6.19
C PHE A 161 -7.51 -10.43 5.84
N ASP A 162 -8.77 -10.29 6.21
CA ASP A 162 -9.52 -9.05 6.04
C ASP A 162 -8.75 -7.88 6.67
N THR A 163 -8.84 -6.70 6.08
CA THR A 163 -8.20 -5.46 6.54
C THR A 163 -6.67 -5.41 6.47
N PHE A 164 -5.99 -6.44 5.95
CA PHE A 164 -4.53 -6.55 5.93
C PHE A 164 -3.85 -5.76 4.80
N CYS A 165 -4.59 -4.88 4.11
CA CYS A 165 -4.05 -3.96 3.11
C CYS A 165 -4.68 -2.57 3.23
N PRO A 166 -4.42 -1.83 4.33
CA PRO A 166 -4.73 -0.41 4.38
C PRO A 166 -4.11 0.32 3.20
N LEU A 167 -4.89 1.18 2.53
CA LEU A 167 -4.47 2.00 1.38
C LEU A 167 -4.91 3.45 1.58
N GLY A 168 -4.05 4.40 1.29
CA GLY A 168 -4.39 5.82 1.38
C GLY A 168 -3.24 6.71 1.84
N PRO A 169 -3.52 7.91 2.34
CA PRO A 169 -4.85 8.54 2.46
C PRO A 169 -5.39 9.06 1.12
N ARG A 170 -4.54 9.16 0.10
CA ARG A 170 -4.83 9.67 -1.23
C ARG A 170 -3.99 8.99 -2.29
N LEU A 171 -4.41 9.12 -3.54
CA LEU A 171 -3.63 8.79 -4.72
C LEU A 171 -2.97 10.07 -5.23
N VAL A 172 -1.66 10.04 -5.46
CA VAL A 172 -0.86 11.19 -5.92
C VAL A 172 -0.29 10.87 -7.29
N THR A 173 -0.57 11.71 -8.28
CA THR A 173 -0.04 11.53 -9.65
C THR A 173 1.45 11.84 -9.70
N LEU A 174 2.17 11.28 -10.67
CA LEU A 174 3.64 11.32 -10.72
C LEU A 174 4.22 12.74 -10.84
N ASP A 175 3.46 13.70 -11.36
CA ASP A 175 3.85 15.12 -11.46
C ASP A 175 3.92 15.85 -10.11
N GLU A 176 3.37 15.26 -9.05
CA GLU A 176 3.38 15.84 -7.69
C GLU A 176 4.57 15.37 -6.83
N VAL A 177 5.35 14.41 -7.32
CA VAL A 177 6.49 13.81 -6.61
C VAL A 177 7.75 13.80 -7.47
N PRO A 178 8.96 13.81 -6.87
CA PRO A 178 10.21 13.80 -7.65
C PRO A 178 10.42 12.50 -8.45
N GLY A 179 9.73 11.43 -8.06
CA GLY A 179 9.76 10.12 -8.70
C GLY A 179 9.53 9.00 -7.69
N PRO A 180 9.02 7.83 -8.12
CA PRO A 180 8.61 6.76 -7.21
C PRO A 180 9.79 6.14 -6.42
N ASN A 181 11.01 6.27 -6.91
CA ASN A 181 12.21 5.73 -6.26
C ASN A 181 13.08 6.80 -5.57
N LEU A 182 12.48 7.95 -5.20
CA LEU A 182 13.17 9.09 -4.56
C LEU A 182 12.42 9.60 -3.33
N LEU A 183 11.59 8.77 -2.67
CA LEU A 183 10.71 9.17 -1.58
C LEU A 183 11.20 8.61 -0.25
N LYS A 184 11.10 9.41 0.81
CA LYS A 184 11.20 8.90 2.17
C LYS A 184 9.97 8.09 2.52
N ILE A 185 10.16 7.02 3.32
CA ILE A 185 9.13 6.07 3.71
C ILE A 185 9.34 5.67 5.17
N ALA A 186 8.30 5.77 5.99
CA ALA A 186 8.39 5.50 7.42
C ALA A 186 7.14 4.79 7.97
N THR A 187 7.34 4.02 9.05
CA THR A 187 6.26 3.52 9.90
C THR A 187 6.41 4.09 11.30
N HIS A 188 5.29 4.58 11.83
CA HIS A 188 5.18 4.97 13.23
C HIS A 188 4.21 4.02 13.94
N LEU A 189 4.65 3.39 15.02
CA LEU A 189 3.83 2.54 15.86
C LEU A 189 3.66 3.21 17.23
N ASN A 190 2.45 3.61 17.58
CA ASN A 190 2.15 4.39 18.79
C ASN A 190 2.99 5.67 18.91
N GLY A 191 3.26 6.33 17.79
CA GLY A 191 4.09 7.54 17.71
C GLY A 191 5.60 7.30 17.70
N GLU A 192 6.08 6.07 17.92
CA GLU A 192 7.49 5.71 17.79
C GLU A 192 7.82 5.33 16.34
N THR A 193 8.86 5.92 15.77
CA THR A 193 9.35 5.56 14.42
C THR A 193 10.06 4.22 14.47
N VAL A 194 9.51 3.22 13.77
CA VAL A 194 10.00 1.84 13.73
C VAL A 194 10.58 1.43 12.37
N GLN A 195 10.16 2.10 11.29
CA GLN A 195 10.81 2.04 9.98
C GLN A 195 11.07 3.48 9.54
N ASP A 196 12.26 3.78 9.00
CA ASP A 196 12.63 5.10 8.45
C ASP A 196 13.68 4.89 7.37
N TRP A 197 13.28 5.04 6.12
CA TRP A 197 14.15 4.74 4.99
C TRP A 197 13.75 5.50 3.71
N THR A 198 14.22 5.00 2.57
CA THR A 198 13.97 5.60 1.25
C THR A 198 13.66 4.55 0.18
N THR A 199 12.75 4.87 -0.73
CA THR A 199 12.42 4.01 -1.87
C THR A 199 13.57 3.84 -2.87
N SER A 200 14.65 4.61 -2.77
CA SER A 200 15.87 4.42 -3.58
C SER A 200 16.66 3.16 -3.20
N ASP A 201 16.37 2.52 -2.05
CA ASP A 201 16.97 1.26 -1.64
C ASP A 201 16.33 0.02 -2.29
N MET A 202 15.27 0.21 -3.08
CA MET A 202 14.64 -0.90 -3.80
C MET A 202 15.66 -1.68 -4.64
N ILE A 203 15.58 -3.02 -4.60
CA ILE A 203 16.37 -3.93 -5.43
C ILE A 203 15.89 -3.82 -6.87
N PHE A 204 14.59 -3.89 -7.08
CA PHE A 204 13.91 -3.69 -8.35
C PHE A 204 13.09 -2.40 -8.27
N ASP A 205 13.47 -1.40 -9.04
CA ASP A 205 12.75 -0.12 -9.10
C ASP A 205 11.35 -0.26 -9.71
N VAL A 206 10.50 0.73 -9.52
CA VAL A 206 9.11 0.68 -10.00
C VAL A 206 8.99 0.37 -11.50
N PRO A 207 9.79 0.98 -12.40
CA PRO A 207 9.77 0.60 -13.81
C PRO A 207 10.12 -0.86 -14.08
N THR A 208 11.10 -1.42 -13.36
CA THR A 208 11.48 -2.84 -13.47
C THR A 208 10.36 -3.76 -12.98
N LEU A 209 9.69 -3.40 -11.88
CA LEU A 209 8.53 -4.17 -11.37
C LEU A 209 7.41 -4.21 -12.40
N ILE A 210 7.07 -3.09 -13.03
CA ILE A 210 6.01 -3.04 -14.06
C ILE A 210 6.41 -3.85 -15.29
N GLU A 211 7.65 -3.74 -15.77
CA GLU A 211 8.15 -4.57 -16.89
C GLU A 211 8.03 -6.06 -16.57
N PHE A 212 8.50 -6.48 -15.39
CA PHE A 212 8.45 -7.88 -14.96
C PHE A 212 7.01 -8.40 -14.81
N LEU A 213 6.17 -7.67 -14.05
CA LEU A 213 4.80 -8.09 -13.75
C LEU A 213 3.88 -8.07 -14.98
N SER A 214 4.15 -7.20 -15.96
CA SER A 214 3.40 -7.16 -17.23
C SER A 214 3.89 -8.19 -18.25
N GLY A 215 5.03 -8.86 -18.00
CA GLY A 215 5.61 -9.86 -18.90
C GLY A 215 4.67 -11.05 -19.07
N SER A 216 4.14 -11.24 -20.28
CA SER A 216 3.12 -12.25 -20.65
C SER A 216 1.84 -12.21 -19.80
N THR A 217 1.66 -11.21 -18.94
CA THR A 217 0.53 -11.02 -18.04
C THR A 217 -0.11 -9.64 -18.27
N THR A 218 -1.44 -9.56 -18.27
CA THR A 218 -2.12 -8.28 -18.40
C THR A 218 -2.36 -7.67 -17.02
N LEU A 219 -1.79 -6.48 -16.79
CA LEU A 219 -2.15 -5.63 -15.66
C LEU A 219 -3.37 -4.78 -16.05
N LEU A 220 -4.42 -4.86 -15.26
CA LEU A 220 -5.67 -4.14 -15.48
C LEU A 220 -5.60 -2.71 -14.89
N PRO A 221 -6.40 -1.74 -15.37
CA PRO A 221 -6.59 -0.49 -14.65
C PRO A 221 -7.06 -0.77 -13.22
N GLY A 222 -6.49 -0.07 -12.24
CA GLY A 222 -6.77 -0.33 -10.82
C GLY A 222 -5.95 -1.48 -10.21
N THR A 223 -5.03 -2.12 -10.95
CA THR A 223 -4.03 -3.01 -10.33
C THR A 223 -3.15 -2.20 -9.39
N VAL A 224 -3.05 -2.65 -8.15
CA VAL A 224 -2.14 -2.11 -7.12
C VAL A 224 -0.91 -3.00 -7.04
N ILE A 225 0.27 -2.41 -7.16
CA ILE A 225 1.55 -3.06 -6.93
C ILE A 225 2.11 -2.56 -5.61
N LEU A 226 2.21 -3.45 -4.62
CA LEU A 226 2.92 -3.23 -3.36
C LEU A 226 4.40 -3.50 -3.62
N THR A 227 5.27 -2.50 -3.37
CA THR A 227 6.64 -2.51 -3.91
C THR A 227 7.68 -3.11 -2.97
N GLY A 228 7.25 -3.68 -1.85
CA GLY A 228 8.13 -4.19 -0.78
C GLY A 228 8.33 -3.17 0.32
N THR A 229 8.80 -3.65 1.47
CA THR A 229 9.01 -2.87 2.69
C THR A 229 10.50 -2.70 2.99
N PRO A 230 10.93 -1.56 3.59
CA PRO A 230 12.28 -1.40 4.12
C PRO A 230 12.49 -2.22 5.39
N HIS A 231 13.72 -2.20 5.93
CA HIS A 231 14.07 -2.79 7.23
C HIS A 231 13.29 -2.12 8.38
N GLY A 232 13.32 -2.73 9.58
CA GLY A 232 12.62 -2.26 10.76
C GLY A 232 11.24 -2.88 10.95
N VAL A 233 10.93 -3.99 10.26
CA VAL A 233 9.70 -4.76 10.50
C VAL A 233 9.67 -5.35 11.90
N GLY A 234 8.48 -5.53 12.47
CA GLY A 234 8.31 -6.01 13.83
C GLY A 234 8.92 -7.37 14.10
N MET A 235 8.93 -8.26 13.12
CA MET A 235 9.59 -9.57 13.19
C MET A 235 11.10 -9.46 13.46
N ALA A 236 11.76 -8.44 12.96
CA ALA A 236 13.20 -8.24 13.11
C ALA A 236 13.59 -7.40 14.33
N ALA A 237 12.62 -6.86 15.08
CA ALA A 237 12.87 -6.03 16.25
C ALA A 237 13.71 -6.76 17.31
N LYS A 238 14.60 -6.01 17.99
CA LYS A 238 15.49 -6.53 19.03
C LYS A 238 15.15 -5.87 20.38
N PRO A 239 15.29 -6.58 21.52
CA PRO A 239 15.79 -7.97 21.68
C PRO A 239 14.77 -9.06 21.32
N THR A 240 13.50 -8.70 21.14
CA THR A 240 12.40 -9.64 20.79
C THR A 240 11.54 -9.05 19.68
N PRO A 241 10.91 -9.87 18.83
CA PRO A 241 9.94 -9.41 17.85
C PRO A 241 8.82 -8.55 18.48
N ARG A 242 8.36 -7.54 17.74
CA ARG A 242 7.30 -6.63 18.15
C ARG A 242 6.10 -6.82 17.22
N TRP A 243 5.06 -7.44 17.73
CA TRP A 243 3.82 -7.72 16.99
C TRP A 243 2.75 -6.68 17.30
N LEU A 244 1.89 -6.40 16.33
CA LEU A 244 0.71 -5.55 16.51
C LEU A 244 -0.22 -6.16 17.56
N ARG A 245 -0.79 -5.30 18.40
CA ARG A 245 -1.70 -5.65 19.49
C ARG A 245 -2.96 -4.80 19.45
N PRO A 246 -4.08 -5.29 20.03
CA PRO A 246 -5.26 -4.46 20.17
C PRO A 246 -4.93 -3.18 20.96
N GLY A 247 -5.38 -2.04 20.45
CA GLY A 247 -5.11 -0.72 21.01
C GLY A 247 -3.91 -0.01 20.42
N ASP A 248 -3.09 -0.68 19.59
CA ASP A 248 -2.03 -0.02 18.84
C ASP A 248 -2.62 0.91 17.77
N GLU A 249 -1.84 1.92 17.40
CA GLU A 249 -2.03 2.74 16.21
C GLU A 249 -0.79 2.64 15.33
N VAL A 250 -0.98 2.26 14.07
CA VAL A 250 0.09 2.18 13.08
C VAL A 250 -0.14 3.21 11.99
N ALA A 251 0.87 4.05 11.73
CA ALA A 251 0.84 5.06 10.70
C ALA A 251 1.97 4.84 9.70
N ILE A 252 1.62 4.83 8.42
CA ILE A 252 2.52 4.75 7.28
C ILE A 252 2.66 6.15 6.69
N GLU A 253 3.88 6.66 6.62
CA GLU A 253 4.17 7.97 6.06
C GLU A 253 5.05 7.84 4.83
N ILE A 254 4.65 8.48 3.73
CA ILE A 254 5.45 8.58 2.50
C ILE A 254 5.50 10.04 2.06
N GLU A 255 6.72 10.51 1.81
CA GLU A 255 7.01 11.86 1.35
C GLU A 255 6.18 12.23 0.10
N GLY A 256 5.53 13.39 0.12
CA GLY A 256 4.68 13.88 -0.96
C GLY A 256 3.29 13.23 -1.05
N ILE A 257 3.07 12.08 -0.39
CA ILE A 257 1.77 11.38 -0.39
C ILE A 257 0.99 11.71 0.89
N GLY A 258 1.59 11.55 2.06
CA GLY A 258 0.97 11.84 3.35
C GLY A 258 1.05 10.67 4.32
N VAL A 259 0.14 10.66 5.30
CA VAL A 259 0.10 9.69 6.40
C VAL A 259 -1.18 8.88 6.33
N LEU A 260 -1.04 7.56 6.28
CA LEU A 260 -2.11 6.56 6.39
C LEU A 260 -2.08 5.97 7.80
N SER A 261 -3.03 6.32 8.65
CA SER A 261 -3.11 5.81 10.02
C SER A 261 -4.31 4.88 10.21
N ASN A 262 -4.08 3.81 10.97
CA ASN A 262 -5.09 2.81 11.29
C ASN A 262 -4.93 2.32 12.73
N PRO A 263 -6.01 2.31 13.54
CA PRO A 263 -6.01 1.64 14.83
C PRO A 263 -6.03 0.12 14.64
N VAL A 264 -5.54 -0.61 15.65
CA VAL A 264 -5.52 -2.08 15.66
C VAL A 264 -6.55 -2.60 16.66
N GLN A 265 -7.40 -3.54 16.23
CA GLN A 265 -8.46 -4.13 17.06
C GLN A 265 -8.49 -5.65 16.88
N LEU A 266 -9.14 -6.36 17.79
CA LEU A 266 -9.46 -7.77 17.56
C LEU A 266 -10.60 -7.89 16.54
N GLU A 267 -10.58 -8.94 15.75
CA GLU A 267 -11.71 -9.36 14.94
C GLU A 267 -12.93 -9.57 15.88
N PRO A 268 -14.11 -9.02 15.56
CA PRO A 268 -15.33 -9.27 16.32
C PRO A 268 -15.67 -10.78 16.39
N ALA A 269 -16.22 -11.22 17.53
CA ALA A 269 -16.63 -12.60 17.74
C ALA A 269 -17.81 -13.01 16.86
#